data_3b37e5835bc7b8d49807e338bcb0720d
#
_entry.id   3b37e5835bc7b8d49807e338bcb0720d
#
_cell.length_a   1.000
_cell.length_b   1.000
_cell.length_c   1.000
_cell.angle_alpha   90.00
_cell.angle_beta   90.00
_cell.angle_gamma   90.00
#
_symmetry.space_group_name_H-M   'P 1'
#
loop_
_entity.id
_entity.type
_entity.pdbx_description
1 polymer ?
#
loop_
_entity_poly.entity_id
_entity_poly.type
_entity_poly.pdbx_seq_one_letter_code
_entity_poly.pdbx_strand_id
1 'polypeptide(L)'
;VGDLMLDRYSWGKVHRISPEAPIPVLQVAQDDQRLGGAGNVMMNLSALGAEVLACGVTGKDEAGEIVLGLLQEQEIDTSGVSQHQEYTTVLKHRMIAGHTHLLRMDVDPPPENEVPQEGLIHYLKKTVPMVDAVLVSDYGKGLLGNSVLQNIAAMGKTHNIPVLCDPRRNTN
;
A
#
# COMPACT_ATOMS: atom_id res chain seq x y z
N VAL A 1 9.09 4.67 -1.07
CA VAL A 1 9.01 3.48 -1.94
C VAL A 1 8.42 2.34 -1.13
N GLY A 2 7.43 1.60 -1.65
CA GLY A 2 6.93 0.44 -0.91
C GLY A 2 5.63 -0.15 -1.39
N ASP A 3 5.15 -1.15 -0.64
CA ASP A 3 3.92 -1.85 -0.93
C ASP A 3 2.70 -0.97 -0.61
N LEU A 4 2.02 -0.49 -1.65
CA LEU A 4 0.77 0.26 -1.55
C LEU A 4 -0.40 -0.68 -1.32
N MET A 5 -1.34 -0.28 -0.46
CA MET A 5 -2.55 -1.05 -0.21
C MET A 5 -3.70 -0.17 0.26
N LEU A 6 -4.91 -0.66 0.08
CA LEU A 6 -6.13 -0.05 0.58
C LEU A 6 -6.59 -0.76 1.86
N ASP A 7 -6.76 -0.01 2.93
CA ASP A 7 -7.45 -0.45 4.13
C ASP A 7 -8.91 0.03 4.07
N ARG A 8 -9.88 -0.89 4.03
CA ARG A 8 -11.31 -0.62 4.05
C ARG A 8 -11.93 -1.07 5.36
N TYR A 9 -12.82 -0.27 5.91
CA TYR A 9 -13.51 -0.54 7.15
C TYR A 9 -15.01 -0.40 6.95
N SER A 10 -15.78 -1.46 7.22
CA SER A 10 -17.23 -1.41 7.25
C SER A 10 -17.72 -1.60 8.68
N TRP A 11 -18.25 -0.54 9.26
CA TRP A 11 -18.86 -0.58 10.59
C TRP A 11 -20.37 -0.76 10.50
N GLY A 12 -20.90 -1.57 11.41
CA GLY A 12 -22.32 -1.83 11.43
C GLY A 12 -22.80 -2.49 12.72
N LYS A 13 -23.98 -3.09 12.62
CA LYS A 13 -24.61 -3.85 13.72
C LYS A 13 -25.00 -5.24 13.22
N VAL A 14 -24.90 -6.21 14.11
CA VAL A 14 -25.41 -7.57 13.88
C VAL A 14 -26.68 -7.73 14.72
N HIS A 15 -27.79 -7.95 14.03
CA HIS A 15 -29.11 -8.13 14.67
C HIS A 15 -29.69 -9.53 14.43
N ARG A 16 -29.13 -10.29 13.50
CA ARG A 16 -29.66 -11.60 13.13
C ARG A 16 -28.56 -12.52 12.58
N ILE A 17 -28.86 -13.81 12.61
CA ILE A 17 -28.12 -14.84 11.87
C ILE A 17 -28.75 -14.99 10.48
N SER A 18 -27.95 -15.27 9.47
CA SER A 18 -28.42 -15.52 8.12
C SER A 18 -29.31 -16.76 8.05
N PRO A 19 -30.41 -16.75 7.28
CA PRO A 19 -31.18 -17.96 7.00
C PRO A 19 -30.46 -18.93 6.07
N GLU A 20 -29.42 -18.49 5.35
CA GLU A 20 -28.68 -19.29 4.37
C GLU A 20 -27.55 -20.12 5.00
N ALA A 21 -26.99 -19.63 6.14
CA ALA A 21 -25.92 -20.28 6.87
C ALA A 21 -25.85 -19.73 8.31
N PRO A 22 -25.22 -20.46 9.28
CA PRO A 22 -25.08 -19.99 10.66
C PRO A 22 -24.01 -18.89 10.81
N ILE A 23 -24.16 -17.81 10.05
CA ILE A 23 -23.27 -16.65 10.04
C ILE A 23 -24.00 -15.37 10.42
N PRO A 24 -23.35 -14.41 11.12
CA PRO A 24 -23.95 -13.13 11.44
C PRO A 24 -24.17 -12.29 10.16
N VAL A 25 -25.27 -11.54 10.14
CA VAL A 25 -25.54 -10.54 9.09
C VAL A 25 -25.13 -9.17 9.61
N LEU A 26 -24.05 -8.61 9.06
CA LEU A 26 -23.63 -7.23 9.35
C LEU A 26 -24.46 -6.27 8.52
N GLN A 27 -25.27 -5.44 9.18
CA GLN A 27 -25.92 -4.31 8.55
C GLN A 27 -24.98 -3.11 8.61
N VAL A 28 -24.35 -2.79 7.49
CA VAL A 28 -23.37 -1.71 7.39
C VAL A 28 -24.05 -0.35 7.56
N ALA A 29 -23.51 0.47 8.44
CA ALA A 29 -23.95 1.83 8.70
C ALA A 29 -22.94 2.87 8.24
N GLN A 30 -21.66 2.52 8.22
CA GLN A 30 -20.55 3.39 7.81
C GLN A 30 -19.52 2.56 7.08
N ASP A 31 -18.97 3.12 6.00
CA ASP A 31 -17.85 2.57 5.26
C ASP A 31 -16.75 3.64 5.15
N ASP A 32 -15.50 3.24 5.30
CA ASP A 32 -14.35 4.14 5.28
C ASP A 32 -13.18 3.48 4.57
N GLN A 33 -12.39 4.28 3.87
CA GLN A 33 -11.26 3.83 3.07
C GLN A 33 -10.04 4.65 3.43
N ARG A 34 -8.91 3.99 3.64
CA ARG A 34 -7.66 4.61 4.09
C ARG A 34 -6.47 4.03 3.36
N LEU A 35 -5.44 4.84 3.24
CA LEU A 35 -4.13 4.38 2.80
C LEU A 35 -3.56 3.39 3.82
N GLY A 36 -3.19 2.20 3.37
CA GLY A 36 -2.48 1.18 4.15
C GLY A 36 -1.03 1.02 3.70
N GLY A 37 -0.26 0.22 4.43
CA GLY A 37 1.13 -0.07 4.09
C GLY A 37 1.98 1.18 3.89
N ALA A 38 2.74 1.20 2.79
CA ALA A 38 3.59 2.35 2.43
C ALA A 38 2.79 3.64 2.25
N GLY A 39 1.52 3.57 1.78
CA GLY A 39 0.66 4.74 1.64
C GLY A 39 0.37 5.44 2.96
N ASN A 40 0.16 4.70 4.05
CA ASN A 40 -0.01 5.28 5.38
C ASN A 40 1.27 5.98 5.87
N VAL A 41 2.45 5.44 5.56
CA VAL A 41 3.73 6.08 5.88
C VAL A 41 3.89 7.38 5.11
N MET A 42 3.55 7.38 3.82
CA MET A 42 3.59 8.58 2.95
C MET A 42 2.67 9.67 3.48
N MET A 43 1.45 9.34 3.88
CA MET A 43 0.50 10.26 4.48
C MET A 43 1.04 10.87 5.79
N ASN A 44 1.64 10.06 6.65
CA ASN A 44 2.24 10.56 7.89
C ASN A 44 3.41 11.52 7.63
N LEU A 45 4.25 11.24 6.63
CA LEU A 45 5.36 12.14 6.24
C LEU A 45 4.82 13.48 5.69
N SER A 46 3.81 13.44 4.82
CA SER A 46 3.15 14.64 4.32
C SER A 46 2.55 15.47 5.46
N ALA A 47 1.87 14.85 6.42
CA ALA A 47 1.32 15.50 7.60
C ALA A 47 2.39 16.13 8.52
N LEU A 48 3.63 15.64 8.48
CA LEU A 48 4.78 16.22 9.17
C LEU A 48 5.47 17.34 8.37
N GLY A 49 4.94 17.69 7.20
CA GLY A 49 5.43 18.78 6.34
C GLY A 49 6.52 18.36 5.35
N ALA A 50 6.75 17.08 5.13
CA ALA A 50 7.65 16.61 4.08
C ALA A 50 6.97 16.67 2.71
N GLU A 51 7.71 17.06 1.68
CA GLU A 51 7.33 16.85 0.29
C GLU A 51 7.55 15.36 -0.05
N VAL A 52 6.48 14.65 -0.44
CA VAL A 52 6.51 13.20 -0.60
C VAL A 52 6.31 12.82 -2.06
N LEU A 53 7.26 12.05 -2.59
CA LEU A 53 7.18 11.42 -3.92
C LEU A 53 6.84 9.94 -3.72
N ALA A 54 5.60 9.56 -4.03
CA ALA A 54 5.16 8.17 -3.92
C ALA A 54 5.78 7.31 -5.03
N CYS A 55 6.28 6.14 -4.64
CA CYS A 55 6.83 5.18 -5.59
C CYS A 55 6.37 3.77 -5.21
N GLY A 56 5.66 3.11 -6.12
CA GLY A 56 5.06 1.80 -5.87
C GLY A 56 4.28 1.27 -7.07
N VAL A 57 3.49 0.24 -6.82
CA VAL A 57 2.65 -0.41 -7.86
C VAL A 57 1.23 -0.59 -7.34
N THR A 58 0.24 -0.35 -8.20
CA THR A 58 -1.16 -0.70 -7.99
C THR A 58 -1.72 -1.40 -9.22
N GLY A 59 -2.84 -2.09 -9.06
CA GLY A 59 -3.63 -2.60 -10.18
C GLY A 59 -4.37 -1.47 -10.90
N LYS A 60 -4.79 -1.74 -12.13
CA LYS A 60 -5.82 -0.96 -12.82
C LYS A 60 -7.20 -1.45 -12.37
N ASP A 61 -7.47 -1.36 -11.06
CA ASP A 61 -8.68 -1.80 -10.39
C ASP A 61 -9.23 -0.70 -9.48
N GLU A 62 -10.45 -0.90 -8.95
CA GLU A 62 -11.11 0.07 -8.08
C GLU A 62 -10.24 0.45 -6.86
N ALA A 63 -9.59 -0.53 -6.23
CA ALA A 63 -8.74 -0.28 -5.07
C ALA A 63 -7.51 0.56 -5.42
N GLY A 64 -6.92 0.34 -6.60
CA GLY A 64 -5.79 1.13 -7.11
C GLY A 64 -6.17 2.58 -7.39
N GLU A 65 -7.32 2.81 -8.02
CA GLU A 65 -7.85 4.16 -8.27
C GLU A 65 -8.10 4.92 -6.95
N ILE A 66 -8.67 4.22 -5.94
CA ILE A 66 -8.91 4.82 -4.62
C ILE A 66 -7.58 5.17 -3.93
N VAL A 67 -6.59 4.28 -3.97
CA VAL A 67 -5.25 4.54 -3.39
C VAL A 67 -4.62 5.77 -4.03
N LEU A 68 -4.66 5.89 -5.36
CA LEU A 68 -4.14 7.07 -6.07
C LEU A 68 -4.90 8.34 -5.69
N GLY A 69 -6.23 8.29 -5.65
CA GLY A 69 -7.06 9.43 -5.24
C GLY A 69 -6.71 9.91 -3.82
N LEU A 70 -6.61 8.98 -2.86
CA LEU A 70 -6.25 9.31 -1.49
C LEU A 70 -4.83 9.90 -1.34
N LEU A 71 -3.85 9.45 -2.15
CA LEU A 71 -2.52 10.05 -2.18
C LEU A 71 -2.57 11.48 -2.73
N GLN A 72 -3.32 11.70 -3.83
CA GLN A 72 -3.47 13.02 -4.46
C GLN A 72 -4.21 14.01 -3.57
N GLU A 73 -5.21 13.57 -2.80
CA GLU A 73 -5.91 14.40 -1.79
C GLU A 73 -4.97 14.91 -0.69
N GLN A 74 -3.86 14.21 -0.44
CA GLN A 74 -2.81 14.62 0.49
C GLN A 74 -1.66 15.38 -0.19
N GLU A 75 -1.84 15.85 -1.43
CA GLU A 75 -0.84 16.56 -2.24
C GLU A 75 0.46 15.76 -2.45
N ILE A 76 0.38 14.42 -2.39
CA ILE A 76 1.51 13.52 -2.62
C ILE A 76 1.69 13.29 -4.12
N ASP A 77 2.90 13.49 -4.64
CA ASP A 77 3.22 13.21 -6.04
C ASP A 77 3.14 11.70 -6.31
N THR A 78 2.25 11.30 -7.21
CA THR A 78 2.01 9.90 -7.60
C THR A 78 2.69 9.50 -8.90
N SER A 79 3.56 10.36 -9.47
CA SER A 79 4.22 10.08 -10.77
C SER A 79 5.13 8.84 -10.76
N GLY A 80 5.56 8.38 -9.58
CA GLY A 80 6.30 7.14 -9.38
C GLY A 80 5.43 5.91 -9.08
N VAL A 81 4.10 6.04 -9.11
CA VAL A 81 3.20 4.91 -8.94
C VAL A 81 2.78 4.37 -10.31
N SER A 82 3.14 3.12 -10.60
CA SER A 82 2.73 2.47 -11.84
C SER A 82 1.48 1.62 -11.63
N GLN A 83 0.55 1.68 -12.59
CA GLN A 83 -0.66 0.87 -12.59
C GLN A 83 -0.57 -0.22 -13.65
N HIS A 84 -0.88 -1.45 -13.30
CA HIS A 84 -0.80 -2.61 -14.19
C HIS A 84 -2.09 -3.41 -14.23
N GLN A 85 -2.50 -3.83 -15.44
CA GLN A 85 -3.71 -4.61 -15.65
C GLN A 85 -3.65 -5.99 -15.00
N GLU A 86 -2.45 -6.60 -15.01
CA GLU A 86 -2.21 -7.95 -14.50
C GLU A 86 -1.89 -7.98 -12.99
N TYR A 87 -1.84 -6.82 -12.34
CA TYR A 87 -1.60 -6.71 -10.91
C TYR A 87 -2.89 -6.39 -10.17
N THR A 88 -3.14 -7.07 -9.06
CA THR A 88 -4.28 -6.78 -8.17
C THR A 88 -3.81 -5.94 -7.00
N THR A 89 -4.46 -4.80 -6.77
CA THR A 89 -4.13 -3.94 -5.62
C THR A 89 -4.46 -4.64 -4.31
N VAL A 90 -3.52 -4.61 -3.38
CA VAL A 90 -3.71 -5.19 -2.04
C VAL A 90 -4.85 -4.46 -1.33
N LEU A 91 -5.86 -5.21 -0.90
CA LEU A 91 -6.99 -4.71 -0.13
C LEU A 91 -7.13 -5.48 1.18
N LYS A 92 -7.30 -4.76 2.28
CA LYS A 92 -7.62 -5.33 3.59
C LYS A 92 -8.95 -4.77 4.07
N HIS A 93 -10.01 -5.55 3.94
CA HIS A 93 -11.36 -5.12 4.33
C HIS A 93 -11.73 -5.70 5.69
N ARG A 94 -11.95 -4.82 6.65
CA ARG A 94 -12.32 -5.17 8.04
C ARG A 94 -13.80 -4.91 8.27
N MET A 95 -14.53 -5.92 8.71
CA MET A 95 -15.95 -5.87 9.07
C MET A 95 -16.08 -5.81 10.58
N ILE A 96 -16.72 -4.76 11.10
CA ILE A 96 -16.74 -4.43 12.54
C ILE A 96 -18.17 -4.22 13.01
N ALA A 97 -18.57 -4.97 14.04
CA ALA A 97 -19.84 -4.76 14.73
C ALA A 97 -19.61 -4.12 16.10
N GLY A 98 -20.01 -2.85 16.25
CA GLY A 98 -19.72 -2.06 17.46
C GLY A 98 -18.19 -1.91 17.63
N HIS A 99 -17.62 -2.62 18.62
CA HIS A 99 -16.18 -2.65 18.89
C HIS A 99 -15.51 -3.99 18.53
N THR A 100 -16.25 -4.94 17.94
CA THR A 100 -15.78 -6.29 17.68
C THR A 100 -15.47 -6.48 16.20
N HIS A 101 -14.25 -6.92 15.87
CA HIS A 101 -13.90 -7.37 14.54
C HIS A 101 -14.56 -8.72 14.26
N LEU A 102 -15.43 -8.78 13.25
CA LEU A 102 -16.11 -10.00 12.83
C LEU A 102 -15.28 -10.82 11.86
N LEU A 103 -14.71 -10.12 10.87
CA LEU A 103 -13.97 -10.73 9.77
C LEU A 103 -13.00 -9.71 9.19
N ARG A 104 -11.86 -10.20 8.68
CA ARG A 104 -11.02 -9.46 7.73
C ARG A 104 -10.94 -10.24 6.44
N MET A 105 -11.29 -9.60 5.34
CA MET A 105 -11.16 -10.13 4.00
C MET A 105 -9.93 -9.47 3.36
N ASP A 106 -8.96 -10.28 2.97
CA ASP A 106 -7.73 -9.82 2.32
C ASP A 106 -7.78 -10.20 0.83
N VAL A 107 -7.45 -9.24 -0.02
CA VAL A 107 -7.19 -9.45 -1.44
C VAL A 107 -5.73 -9.13 -1.68
N ASP A 108 -4.98 -10.11 -2.09
CA ASP A 108 -3.54 -10.00 -2.40
C ASP A 108 -3.31 -10.43 -3.86
N PRO A 109 -2.29 -9.91 -4.53
CA PRO A 109 -1.91 -10.41 -5.85
C PRO A 109 -1.50 -11.90 -5.73
N PRO A 110 -1.72 -12.71 -6.79
CA PRO A 110 -1.26 -14.08 -6.80
C PRO A 110 0.25 -14.16 -6.58
N PRO A 111 0.76 -15.16 -5.80
CA PRO A 111 2.19 -15.30 -5.51
C PRO A 111 3.07 -15.48 -6.76
N GLU A 112 2.50 -16.00 -7.83
CA GLU A 112 3.18 -16.33 -9.09
C GLU A 112 3.35 -15.11 -10.01
N ASN A 113 2.65 -14.01 -9.73
CA ASN A 113 2.76 -12.80 -10.52
C ASN A 113 4.01 -12.02 -10.08
N GLU A 114 4.99 -11.93 -10.97
CA GLU A 114 6.09 -10.99 -10.78
C GLU A 114 5.53 -9.58 -10.77
N VAL A 115 5.78 -8.87 -9.69
CA VAL A 115 5.38 -7.45 -9.60
C VAL A 115 6.21 -6.67 -10.62
N PRO A 116 5.59 -5.86 -11.49
CA PRO A 116 6.32 -5.09 -12.49
C PRO A 116 7.28 -4.09 -11.84
N GLN A 117 8.58 -4.25 -12.10
CA GLN A 117 9.64 -3.46 -11.44
C GLN A 117 10.36 -2.47 -12.37
N GLU A 118 10.23 -2.62 -13.70
CA GLU A 118 11.01 -1.83 -14.65
C GLU A 118 10.72 -0.32 -14.54
N GLY A 119 9.48 0.07 -14.51
CA GLY A 119 9.06 1.47 -14.33
C GLY A 119 9.53 2.04 -13.00
N LEU A 120 9.46 1.25 -11.94
CA LEU A 120 9.93 1.61 -10.60
C LEU A 120 11.41 1.98 -10.58
N ILE A 121 12.27 1.10 -11.10
CA ILE A 121 13.72 1.33 -11.12
C ILE A 121 14.08 2.52 -12.00
N HIS A 122 13.42 2.68 -13.14
CA HIS A 122 13.64 3.83 -14.00
C HIS A 122 13.28 5.16 -13.28
N TYR A 123 12.14 5.21 -12.63
CA TYR A 123 11.72 6.37 -11.84
C TYR A 123 12.70 6.68 -10.71
N LEU A 124 13.12 5.68 -9.94
CA LEU A 124 14.06 5.84 -8.84
C LEU A 124 15.42 6.37 -9.30
N LYS A 125 15.97 5.88 -10.41
CA LYS A 125 17.23 6.39 -10.98
C LYS A 125 17.19 7.88 -11.28
N LYS A 126 16.02 8.38 -11.69
CA LYS A 126 15.80 9.78 -12.02
C LYS A 126 15.55 10.65 -10.78
N THR A 127 14.90 10.09 -9.77
CA THR A 127 14.37 10.85 -8.63
C THR A 127 15.28 10.82 -7.40
N VAL A 128 15.99 9.71 -7.14
CA VAL A 128 16.85 9.58 -5.96
C VAL A 128 17.91 10.70 -5.85
N PRO A 129 18.53 11.18 -6.94
CA PRO A 129 19.48 12.30 -6.86
C PRO A 129 18.85 13.65 -6.43
N MET A 130 17.53 13.76 -6.41
CA MET A 130 16.78 15.00 -6.20
C MET A 130 16.07 15.07 -4.83
N VAL A 131 16.18 14.03 -4.00
CA VAL A 131 15.51 13.93 -2.70
C VAL A 131 16.51 13.98 -1.55
N ASP A 132 16.05 14.34 -0.36
CA ASP A 132 16.87 14.38 0.86
C ASP A 132 17.03 12.99 1.50
N ALA A 133 16.08 12.09 1.29
CA ALA A 133 16.11 10.71 1.80
C ALA A 133 15.21 9.78 0.99
N VAL A 134 15.51 8.49 1.02
CA VAL A 134 14.64 7.42 0.51
C VAL A 134 14.15 6.58 1.69
N LEU A 135 12.83 6.48 1.84
CA LEU A 135 12.20 5.60 2.81
C LEU A 135 11.62 4.38 2.09
N VAL A 136 11.99 3.19 2.55
CA VAL A 136 11.57 1.91 2.02
C VAL A 136 10.67 1.23 3.03
N SER A 137 9.42 0.94 2.64
CA SER A 137 8.40 0.32 3.51
C SER A 137 7.95 -1.02 2.91
N ASP A 138 8.46 -2.11 3.47
CA ASP A 138 8.27 -3.48 2.99
C ASP A 138 7.22 -4.23 3.81
N TYR A 139 6.09 -4.54 3.18
CA TYR A 139 5.02 -5.37 3.74
C TYR A 139 4.99 -6.79 3.15
N GLY A 140 6.00 -7.15 2.34
CA GLY A 140 6.14 -8.48 1.74
C GLY A 140 5.06 -8.81 0.72
N LYS A 141 4.68 -7.83 -0.10
CA LYS A 141 3.71 -8.01 -1.19
C LYS A 141 4.39 -8.20 -2.56
N GLY A 142 5.70 -8.42 -2.55
CA GLY A 142 6.47 -8.83 -3.71
C GLY A 142 7.16 -7.70 -4.48
N LEU A 143 6.85 -6.43 -4.21
CA LEU A 143 7.49 -5.29 -4.89
C LEU A 143 8.99 -5.18 -4.54
N LEU A 144 9.32 -5.33 -3.27
CA LEU A 144 10.65 -5.06 -2.73
C LEU A 144 11.51 -6.34 -2.65
N GLY A 145 11.67 -7.01 -3.79
CA GLY A 145 12.61 -8.12 -3.91
C GLY A 145 14.07 -7.67 -3.76
N ASN A 146 14.98 -8.65 -3.52
CA ASN A 146 16.40 -8.38 -3.30
C ASN A 146 17.03 -7.48 -4.37
N SER A 147 16.67 -7.67 -5.63
CA SER A 147 17.18 -6.85 -6.75
C SER A 147 16.79 -5.38 -6.59
N VAL A 148 15.53 -5.09 -6.23
CA VAL A 148 15.04 -3.72 -6.03
C VAL A 148 15.75 -3.07 -4.86
N LEU A 149 15.87 -3.76 -3.73
CA LEU A 149 16.55 -3.26 -2.53
C LEU A 149 18.01 -2.96 -2.77
N GLN A 150 18.73 -3.84 -3.50
CA GLN A 150 20.12 -3.62 -3.89
C GLN A 150 20.28 -2.39 -4.80
N ASN A 151 19.37 -2.20 -5.76
CA ASN A 151 19.39 -1.01 -6.63
C ASN A 151 19.16 0.27 -5.83
N ILE A 152 18.18 0.29 -4.91
CA ILE A 152 17.91 1.45 -4.03
C ILE A 152 19.14 1.77 -3.17
N ALA A 153 19.73 0.77 -2.52
CA ALA A 153 20.92 0.95 -1.69
C ALA A 153 22.12 1.47 -2.49
N ALA A 154 22.34 0.94 -3.70
CA ALA A 154 23.41 1.39 -4.59
C ALA A 154 23.20 2.84 -5.03
N MET A 155 21.97 3.23 -5.39
CA MET A 155 21.64 4.60 -5.76
C MET A 155 21.84 5.57 -4.58
N GLY A 156 21.35 5.21 -3.38
CA GLY A 156 21.56 6.00 -2.17
C GLY A 156 23.05 6.24 -1.88
N LYS A 157 23.87 5.18 -1.97
CA LYS A 157 25.33 5.29 -1.80
C LYS A 157 25.99 6.16 -2.87
N THR A 158 25.60 6.00 -4.13
CA THR A 158 26.19 6.76 -5.26
C THR A 158 25.92 8.26 -5.13
N HIS A 159 24.73 8.63 -4.67
CA HIS A 159 24.31 10.03 -4.58
C HIS A 159 24.43 10.61 -3.17
N ASN A 160 24.97 9.84 -2.21
CA ASN A 160 25.06 10.21 -0.79
C ASN A 160 23.71 10.56 -0.16
N ILE A 161 22.66 9.83 -0.56
CA ILE A 161 21.30 9.98 -0.05
C ILE A 161 21.02 8.89 0.98
N PRO A 162 20.59 9.21 2.20
CA PRO A 162 20.24 8.22 3.22
C PRO A 162 19.06 7.37 2.77
N VAL A 163 19.18 6.06 2.98
CA VAL A 163 18.12 5.08 2.73
C VAL A 163 17.72 4.47 4.07
N LEU A 164 16.46 4.72 4.46
CA LEU A 164 15.86 4.13 5.66
C LEU A 164 14.94 2.99 5.23
N CYS A 165 15.09 1.83 5.85
CA CYS A 165 14.31 0.64 5.50
C CYS A 165 13.53 0.16 6.72
N ASP A 166 12.22 -0.03 6.55
CA ASP A 166 11.34 -0.75 7.48
C ASP A 166 10.99 -2.11 6.85
N PRO A 167 11.80 -3.15 7.12
CA PRO A 167 11.64 -4.44 6.48
C PRO A 167 10.54 -5.25 7.16
N ARG A 168 9.85 -6.09 6.38
CA ARG A 168 8.98 -7.11 6.92
C ARG A 168 9.80 -8.05 7.82
N ARG A 169 9.41 -8.20 9.08
CA ARG A 169 10.01 -9.19 9.97
C ARG A 169 9.65 -10.59 9.47
N ASN A 170 10.66 -11.36 9.07
CA ASN A 170 10.49 -12.79 8.85
C ASN A 170 10.23 -13.44 10.23
N THR A 171 9.00 -13.85 10.49
CA THR A 171 8.60 -14.67 11.63
C THR A 171 8.78 -16.14 11.28
N ASN A 172 10.01 -16.57 11.00
CA ASN A 172 10.38 -17.98 10.92
C ASN A 172 11.21 -18.34 12.15
#